data_5aa8d70f5984c5ecf5926f3c71a03a2f
#
_entry.id   5aa8d70f5984c5ecf5926f3c71a03a2f
#
_cell.length_a   1.000
_cell.length_b   1.000
_cell.length_c   1.000
_cell.angle_alpha   90.00
_cell.angle_beta   90.00
_cell.angle_gamma   90.00
#
_symmetry.space_group_name_H-M   'P 1'
#
loop_
_entity.id
_entity.type
_entity.pdbx_description
1 polymer ?
#
loop_
_entity_poly.entity_id
_entity_poly.type
_entity_poly.pdbx_seq_one_letter_code
_entity_poly.pdbx_strand_id
1 'polypeptide(L)'
;MRGIPNPERQRLGALLEQETQETVMAKIPQFAEAETENWAPAPAAVPEQLGILVFNMERGVHLEERGDFLQDCPDIRPLDVVLANELDDGCVRSGGRNTARELAERFGWNYAYGLEFIELVNGADPKGFHGNAVFSRWPIRRAWTVRLPEQYNWYFDRQRRIGGRCAVLAELDIGGRPLGGASIHLENRTHGEGRRLQMETVLQAAERLLPGIPVVLGGDLNTNTFDGRDKDVIQEIAGSPELQRRCLEDVARYEAALPAAEDMGYCVVPREPAVTRRKPLPDG
;
A
#
# COMPACT_ATOMS: atom_id res chain seq x y z
N MET A 1 -11.56 -4.97 -11.90
CA MET A 1 -11.55 -3.75 -12.81
C MET A 1 -11.43 -4.14 -14.28
N ARG A 2 -11.98 -3.35 -15.20
CA ARG A 2 -11.84 -3.55 -16.65
C ARG A 2 -10.40 -3.22 -17.07
N GLY A 3 -9.77 -4.15 -17.84
CA GLY A 3 -8.42 -3.93 -18.37
C GLY A 3 -8.39 -2.87 -19.49
N ILE A 4 -7.23 -2.25 -19.68
CA ILE A 4 -6.94 -1.30 -20.76
C ILE A 4 -6.02 -2.01 -21.75
N PRO A 5 -6.37 -2.10 -23.05
CA PRO A 5 -5.52 -2.74 -24.06
C PRO A 5 -4.11 -2.09 -24.11
N ASN A 6 -3.07 -2.91 -24.35
CA ASN A 6 -1.70 -2.42 -24.35
C ASN A 6 -1.46 -1.21 -25.27
N PRO A 7 -1.98 -1.16 -26.54
CA PRO A 7 -1.79 0.03 -27.37
C PRO A 7 -2.35 1.31 -26.72
N GLU A 8 -3.47 1.22 -26.04
CA GLU A 8 -4.05 2.35 -25.34
C GLU A 8 -3.26 2.73 -24.08
N ARG A 9 -2.74 1.76 -23.33
CA ARG A 9 -1.82 2.02 -22.21
C ARG A 9 -0.59 2.78 -22.68
N GLN A 10 0.02 2.35 -23.80
CA GLN A 10 1.20 3.03 -24.36
C GLN A 10 0.85 4.46 -24.84
N ARG A 11 -0.31 4.63 -25.47
CA ARG A 11 -0.78 5.96 -25.90
C ARG A 11 -0.99 6.90 -24.70
N LEU A 12 -1.63 6.42 -23.65
CA LEU A 12 -1.85 7.18 -22.40
C LEU A 12 -0.52 7.50 -21.72
N GLY A 13 0.40 6.53 -21.68
CA GLY A 13 1.74 6.72 -21.13
C GLY A 13 2.53 7.80 -21.87
N ALA A 14 2.46 7.82 -23.19
CA ALA A 14 3.14 8.84 -23.98
C ALA A 14 2.68 10.28 -23.69
N LEU A 15 1.46 10.47 -23.18
CA LEU A 15 0.99 11.81 -22.77
C LEU A 15 1.83 12.37 -21.61
N LEU A 16 2.43 11.51 -20.78
CA LEU A 16 3.27 11.93 -19.65
C LEU A 16 4.57 12.62 -20.04
N GLU A 17 4.91 12.64 -21.34
CA GLU A 17 6.00 13.46 -21.85
C GLU A 17 5.63 14.96 -21.89
N GLN A 18 4.33 15.29 -21.85
CA GLN A 18 3.82 16.66 -21.98
C GLN A 18 2.80 17.02 -20.87
N GLU A 19 2.20 16.03 -20.23
CA GLU A 19 1.16 16.22 -19.21
C GLU A 19 1.62 15.67 -17.86
N THR A 20 1.02 16.12 -16.77
CA THR A 20 1.26 15.58 -15.42
C THR A 20 0.62 14.20 -15.22
N GLN A 21 1.12 13.42 -14.27
CA GLN A 21 0.49 12.17 -13.86
C GLN A 21 -0.98 12.36 -13.47
N GLU A 22 -1.29 13.42 -12.71
CA GLU A 22 -2.66 13.75 -12.31
C GLU A 22 -3.58 13.92 -13.53
N THR A 23 -3.14 14.69 -14.52
CA THR A 23 -3.91 14.95 -15.76
C THR A 23 -4.15 13.66 -16.56
N VAL A 24 -3.15 12.79 -16.64
CA VAL A 24 -3.29 11.51 -17.35
C VAL A 24 -4.16 10.53 -16.56
N MET A 25 -3.97 10.41 -15.24
CA MET A 25 -4.81 9.57 -14.39
C MET A 25 -6.28 9.97 -14.43
N ALA A 26 -6.60 11.25 -14.51
CA ALA A 26 -7.99 11.74 -14.63
C ALA A 26 -8.72 11.23 -15.89
N LYS A 27 -7.96 10.80 -16.92
CA LYS A 27 -8.52 10.17 -18.14
C LYS A 27 -8.77 8.67 -17.99
N ILE A 28 -8.41 8.08 -16.85
CA ILE A 28 -8.43 6.64 -16.58
C ILE A 28 -9.30 6.38 -15.34
N PRO A 29 -10.59 6.05 -15.52
CA PRO A 29 -11.53 5.89 -14.40
C PRO A 29 -11.07 4.93 -13.31
N GLN A 30 -10.32 3.89 -13.68
CA GLN A 30 -9.82 2.87 -12.76
C GLN A 30 -8.96 3.44 -11.62
N PHE A 31 -8.34 4.61 -11.80
CA PHE A 31 -7.57 5.26 -10.72
C PHE A 31 -8.45 5.92 -9.64
N ALA A 32 -9.71 6.21 -9.95
CA ALA A 32 -10.68 6.78 -9.01
C ALA A 32 -11.56 5.72 -8.35
N GLU A 33 -11.58 4.49 -8.89
CA GLU A 33 -12.45 3.41 -8.46
C GLU A 33 -11.74 2.54 -7.40
N ALA A 34 -12.52 1.98 -6.48
CA ALA A 34 -12.12 0.85 -5.65
C ALA A 34 -12.96 -0.37 -6.08
N GLU A 35 -12.32 -1.38 -6.65
CA GLU A 35 -12.99 -2.66 -6.93
C GLU A 35 -13.34 -3.33 -5.61
N THR A 36 -14.61 -3.63 -5.39
CA THR A 36 -15.08 -4.25 -4.15
C THR A 36 -15.87 -5.52 -4.45
N GLU A 37 -15.51 -6.61 -3.82
CA GLU A 37 -16.20 -7.90 -3.92
C GLU A 37 -16.57 -8.41 -2.53
N ASN A 38 -17.87 -8.69 -2.36
CA ASN A 38 -18.46 -9.21 -1.11
C ASN A 38 -19.15 -10.54 -1.40
N TRP A 39 -18.43 -11.65 -1.31
CA TRP A 39 -18.98 -12.99 -1.50
C TRP A 39 -18.88 -13.86 -0.24
N ALA A 40 -17.99 -13.50 0.69
CA ALA A 40 -17.84 -14.24 1.92
C ALA A 40 -18.96 -13.89 2.89
N PRO A 41 -19.63 -14.88 3.52
CA PRO A 41 -20.61 -14.62 4.55
C PRO A 41 -19.94 -14.01 5.79
N ALA A 42 -20.63 -13.10 6.46
CA ALA A 42 -20.15 -12.57 7.72
C ALA A 42 -19.97 -13.70 8.76
N PRO A 43 -18.90 -13.66 9.58
CA PRO A 43 -18.75 -14.58 10.71
C PRO A 43 -19.96 -14.54 11.66
N ALA A 44 -20.35 -15.70 12.17
CA ALA A 44 -21.51 -15.84 13.07
C ALA A 44 -21.34 -15.09 14.40
N ALA A 45 -20.11 -14.86 14.83
CA ALA A 45 -19.79 -14.15 16.06
C ALA A 45 -18.68 -13.12 15.83
N VAL A 46 -18.76 -12.01 16.54
CA VAL A 46 -17.70 -11.01 16.60
C VAL A 46 -16.74 -11.40 17.73
N PRO A 47 -15.44 -11.55 17.46
CA PRO A 47 -14.46 -11.85 18.49
C PRO A 47 -14.23 -10.64 19.42
N GLU A 48 -13.71 -10.88 20.62
CA GLU A 48 -13.32 -9.81 21.53
C GLU A 48 -12.13 -8.99 20.99
N GLN A 49 -11.27 -9.63 20.22
CA GLN A 49 -10.08 -9.01 19.61
C GLN A 49 -10.04 -9.36 18.13
N LEU A 50 -9.72 -8.38 17.30
CA LEU A 50 -9.50 -8.54 15.87
C LEU A 50 -8.00 -8.70 15.57
N GLY A 51 -7.66 -9.73 14.80
CA GLY A 51 -6.34 -9.88 14.23
C GLY A 51 -6.23 -9.07 12.94
N ILE A 52 -5.34 -8.08 12.93
CA ILE A 52 -5.09 -7.23 11.76
C ILE A 52 -3.64 -7.41 11.33
N LEU A 53 -3.44 -7.82 10.09
CA LEU A 53 -2.13 -7.99 9.49
C LEU A 53 -1.86 -6.88 8.46
N VAL A 54 -0.65 -6.32 8.50
CA VAL A 54 -0.11 -5.44 7.47
C VAL A 54 0.95 -6.22 6.68
N PHE A 55 0.79 -6.33 5.37
CA PHE A 55 1.67 -7.19 4.59
C PHE A 55 1.89 -6.68 3.15
N ASN A 56 3.16 -6.41 2.79
CA ASN A 56 3.54 -6.16 1.40
C ASN A 56 3.71 -7.51 0.67
N MET A 57 2.91 -7.72 -0.38
CA MET A 57 2.80 -8.97 -1.12
C MET A 57 3.83 -9.10 -2.25
N GLU A 58 4.72 -8.11 -2.42
CA GLU A 58 5.76 -8.12 -3.46
C GLU A 58 5.20 -8.52 -4.84
N ARG A 59 4.16 -7.80 -5.26
CA ARG A 59 3.46 -8.01 -6.56
C ARG A 59 2.67 -9.32 -6.67
N GLY A 60 2.60 -10.12 -5.60
CA GLY A 60 2.00 -11.45 -5.63
C GLY A 60 2.79 -12.47 -6.47
N VAL A 61 4.11 -12.25 -6.68
CA VAL A 61 4.95 -13.16 -7.49
C VAL A 61 5.05 -14.55 -6.87
N HIS A 62 5.07 -14.65 -5.54
CA HIS A 62 5.07 -15.90 -4.78
C HIS A 62 3.74 -16.10 -4.06
N LEU A 63 2.64 -16.06 -4.82
CA LEU A 63 1.29 -16.03 -4.25
C LEU A 63 0.96 -17.28 -3.45
N GLU A 64 1.38 -18.46 -3.91
CA GLU A 64 1.10 -19.73 -3.24
C GLU A 64 1.85 -19.82 -1.90
N GLU A 65 3.16 -19.55 -1.91
CA GLU A 65 4.00 -19.59 -0.71
C GLU A 65 3.54 -18.58 0.35
N ARG A 66 3.12 -17.39 -0.11
CA ARG A 66 2.54 -16.37 0.80
C ARG A 66 1.17 -16.78 1.31
N GLY A 67 0.36 -17.40 0.47
CA GLY A 67 -0.91 -18.00 0.88
C GLY A 67 -0.69 -19.10 1.94
N ASP A 68 0.27 -19.99 1.74
CA ASP A 68 0.65 -21.01 2.71
C ASP A 68 1.11 -20.38 4.04
N PHE A 69 1.98 -19.37 3.98
CA PHE A 69 2.40 -18.61 5.17
C PHE A 69 1.19 -18.01 5.91
N LEU A 70 0.29 -17.33 5.18
CA LEU A 70 -0.91 -16.73 5.79
C LEU A 70 -1.84 -17.79 6.40
N GLN A 71 -1.85 -19.01 5.88
CA GLN A 71 -2.66 -20.12 6.36
C GLN A 71 -2.04 -20.82 7.57
N ASP A 72 -0.75 -21.06 7.57
CA ASP A 72 -0.09 -21.99 8.46
C ASP A 72 0.70 -21.33 9.59
N CYS A 73 1.01 -20.02 9.51
CA CYS A 73 1.76 -19.31 10.54
C CYS A 73 0.88 -19.04 11.77
N PRO A 74 1.20 -19.64 12.94
CA PRO A 74 0.40 -19.45 14.16
C PRO A 74 0.54 -18.03 14.74
N ASP A 75 1.68 -17.36 14.49
CA ASP A 75 2.00 -16.06 15.11
C ASP A 75 1.14 -14.91 14.60
N ILE A 76 0.48 -15.09 13.45
CA ILE A 76 -0.42 -14.10 12.86
C ILE A 76 -1.90 -14.40 13.08
N ARG A 77 -2.23 -15.32 13.97
CA ARG A 77 -3.63 -15.71 14.25
C ARG A 77 -4.19 -15.01 15.51
N PRO A 78 -5.48 -14.66 15.52
CA PRO A 78 -6.44 -14.77 14.43
C PRO A 78 -6.14 -13.76 13.30
N LEU A 79 -6.55 -14.09 12.05
CA LEU A 79 -6.40 -13.24 10.88
C LEU A 79 -7.79 -12.82 10.37
N ASP A 80 -8.17 -11.59 10.68
CA ASP A 80 -9.51 -11.08 10.44
C ASP A 80 -9.55 -10.00 9.36
N VAL A 81 -8.53 -9.14 9.32
CA VAL A 81 -8.36 -8.07 8.33
C VAL A 81 -6.92 -8.07 7.86
N VAL A 82 -6.69 -7.91 6.55
CA VAL A 82 -5.35 -7.75 5.99
C VAL A 82 -5.28 -6.44 5.20
N LEU A 83 -4.33 -5.60 5.56
CA LEU A 83 -3.98 -4.39 4.84
C LEU A 83 -2.76 -4.71 3.95
N ALA A 84 -3.01 -4.95 2.66
CA ALA A 84 -2.01 -5.50 1.76
C ALA A 84 -1.55 -4.49 0.71
N ASN A 85 -0.26 -4.47 0.45
CA ASN A 85 0.35 -3.68 -0.61
C ASN A 85 0.94 -4.57 -1.70
N GLU A 86 1.14 -3.99 -2.86
CA GLU A 86 1.77 -4.63 -4.02
C GLU A 86 1.06 -5.92 -4.47
N LEU A 87 -0.13 -5.78 -4.98
CA LEU A 87 -0.91 -6.84 -5.60
C LEU A 87 -1.10 -6.56 -7.09
N ASP A 88 -0.68 -7.49 -7.94
CA ASP A 88 -0.86 -7.39 -9.38
C ASP A 88 -2.23 -7.94 -9.83
N ASP A 89 -2.80 -7.30 -10.85
CA ASP A 89 -3.92 -7.83 -11.64
C ASP A 89 -3.55 -7.83 -13.12
N GLY A 90 -3.32 -9.03 -13.66
CA GLY A 90 -2.99 -9.22 -15.06
C GLY A 90 -1.59 -8.73 -15.44
N CYS A 91 -0.58 -8.96 -14.60
CA CYS A 91 0.84 -8.81 -14.92
C CYS A 91 1.47 -10.18 -15.19
N VAL A 92 2.24 -10.30 -16.26
CA VAL A 92 2.91 -11.58 -16.63
C VAL A 92 3.87 -12.04 -15.53
N ARG A 93 4.54 -11.11 -14.81
CA ARG A 93 5.45 -11.42 -13.70
C ARG A 93 4.79 -12.18 -12.54
N SER A 94 3.48 -12.02 -12.38
CA SER A 94 2.64 -12.72 -11.39
C SER A 94 1.72 -13.77 -12.04
N GLY A 95 2.09 -14.27 -13.24
CA GLY A 95 1.34 -15.31 -13.95
C GLY A 95 0.09 -14.80 -14.68
N GLY A 96 -0.08 -13.50 -14.88
CA GLY A 96 -1.27 -12.91 -15.51
C GLY A 96 -2.52 -12.96 -14.62
N ARG A 97 -2.36 -13.25 -13.34
CA ARG A 97 -3.42 -13.51 -12.35
C ARG A 97 -3.96 -12.19 -11.77
N ASN A 98 -5.16 -12.24 -11.20
CA ASN A 98 -5.63 -11.23 -10.25
C ASN A 98 -5.29 -11.74 -8.83
N THR A 99 -4.15 -11.30 -8.31
CA THR A 99 -3.58 -11.82 -7.07
C THR A 99 -4.42 -11.46 -5.84
N ALA A 100 -5.09 -10.31 -5.84
CA ALA A 100 -6.01 -9.93 -4.77
C ALA A 100 -7.24 -10.84 -4.75
N ARG A 101 -7.86 -11.06 -5.90
CA ARG A 101 -9.03 -11.92 -6.01
C ARG A 101 -8.73 -13.36 -5.60
N GLU A 102 -7.64 -13.92 -6.08
CA GLU A 102 -7.28 -15.31 -5.78
C GLU A 102 -6.97 -15.55 -4.30
N LEU A 103 -6.31 -14.57 -3.62
CA LEU A 103 -6.17 -14.62 -2.16
C LEU A 103 -7.53 -14.56 -1.46
N ALA A 104 -8.40 -13.66 -1.87
CA ALA A 104 -9.72 -13.54 -1.28
C ALA A 104 -10.55 -14.83 -1.45
N GLU A 105 -10.50 -15.45 -2.63
CA GLU A 105 -11.15 -16.75 -2.90
C GLU A 105 -10.55 -17.87 -2.05
N ARG A 106 -9.23 -17.96 -1.95
CA ARG A 106 -8.53 -18.97 -1.14
C ARG A 106 -8.94 -18.94 0.33
N PHE A 107 -9.10 -17.75 0.90
CA PHE A 107 -9.38 -17.58 2.34
C PHE A 107 -10.86 -17.34 2.64
N GLY A 108 -11.73 -17.24 1.64
CA GLY A 108 -13.12 -16.87 1.83
C GLY A 108 -13.24 -15.47 2.42
N TRP A 109 -12.47 -14.51 1.92
CA TRP A 109 -12.52 -13.12 2.33
C TRP A 109 -13.27 -12.25 1.32
N ASN A 110 -13.80 -11.14 1.80
CA ASN A 110 -14.18 -9.99 1.01
C ASN A 110 -12.95 -9.12 0.76
N TYR A 111 -12.92 -8.37 -0.34
CA TYR A 111 -11.81 -7.45 -0.58
C TYR A 111 -12.23 -6.16 -1.26
N ALA A 112 -11.46 -5.10 -1.03
CA ALA A 112 -11.46 -3.88 -1.80
C ALA A 112 -10.05 -3.66 -2.37
N TYR A 113 -9.94 -3.43 -3.68
CA TYR A 113 -8.68 -3.21 -4.39
C TYR A 113 -8.67 -1.84 -5.07
N GLY A 114 -7.59 -1.09 -4.89
CA GLY A 114 -7.32 0.19 -5.52
C GLY A 114 -6.09 0.13 -6.42
N LEU A 115 -6.25 0.64 -7.65
CA LEU A 115 -5.15 0.70 -8.62
C LEU A 115 -4.14 1.76 -8.21
N GLU A 116 -2.86 1.37 -8.12
CA GLU A 116 -1.73 2.25 -7.84
C GLU A 116 -1.01 2.64 -9.12
N PHE A 117 -0.66 1.64 -9.94
CA PHE A 117 0.05 1.82 -11.19
C PHE A 117 -0.51 0.97 -12.33
N ILE A 118 -0.32 1.45 -13.56
CA ILE A 118 -0.43 0.70 -14.80
C ILE A 118 0.98 0.50 -15.34
N GLU A 119 1.41 -0.75 -15.46
CA GLU A 119 2.73 -1.14 -16.00
C GLU A 119 2.77 -0.92 -17.52
N LEU A 120 3.88 -0.34 -18.00
CA LEU A 120 4.10 -0.05 -19.43
C LEU A 120 5.24 -0.84 -20.06
N VAL A 121 6.08 -1.50 -19.24
CA VAL A 121 7.30 -2.16 -19.73
C VAL A 121 6.99 -3.45 -20.47
N ASN A 122 6.04 -4.24 -19.98
CA ASN A 122 5.71 -5.52 -20.60
C ASN A 122 4.42 -5.42 -21.43
N GLY A 123 4.57 -5.41 -22.75
CA GLY A 123 3.44 -5.35 -23.69
C GLY A 123 2.54 -6.59 -23.67
N ALA A 124 3.02 -7.72 -23.11
CA ALA A 124 2.27 -8.96 -22.98
C ALA A 124 1.37 -9.01 -21.74
N ASP A 125 1.46 -8.02 -20.83
CA ASP A 125 0.59 -7.96 -19.66
C ASP A 125 -0.90 -7.86 -20.09
N PRO A 126 -1.78 -8.78 -19.67
CA PRO A 126 -3.21 -8.73 -19.99
C PRO A 126 -3.86 -7.41 -19.53
N LYS A 127 -3.57 -6.96 -18.31
CA LYS A 127 -4.02 -5.66 -17.78
C LYS A 127 -2.86 -4.76 -17.36
N GLY A 128 -1.80 -5.33 -16.75
CA GLY A 128 -0.66 -4.59 -16.23
C GLY A 128 -1.02 -3.71 -15.03
N PHE A 129 -1.98 -4.11 -14.22
CA PHE A 129 -2.43 -3.37 -13.04
C PHE A 129 -1.62 -3.80 -11.81
N HIS A 130 -1.26 -2.83 -11.00
CA HIS A 130 -0.55 -3.01 -9.74
C HIS A 130 -1.20 -2.12 -8.68
N GLY A 131 -1.54 -2.66 -7.51
CA GLY A 131 -2.29 -1.90 -6.52
C GLY A 131 -2.20 -2.44 -5.10
N ASN A 132 -3.09 -1.92 -4.27
CA ASN A 132 -3.20 -2.24 -2.85
C ASN A 132 -4.60 -2.75 -2.53
N ALA A 133 -4.76 -3.50 -1.44
CA ALA A 133 -6.05 -4.04 -1.05
C ALA A 133 -6.28 -4.03 0.45
N VAL A 134 -7.56 -3.99 0.82
CA VAL A 134 -8.06 -4.32 2.15
C VAL A 134 -8.86 -5.61 2.02
N PHE A 135 -8.46 -6.66 2.76
CA PHE A 135 -9.21 -7.90 2.87
C PHE A 135 -9.91 -7.97 4.22
N SER A 136 -11.09 -8.56 4.25
CA SER A 136 -11.87 -8.69 5.48
C SER A 136 -12.73 -9.94 5.49
N ARG A 137 -12.85 -10.58 6.64
CA ARG A 137 -13.85 -11.64 6.88
C ARG A 137 -15.28 -11.10 6.92
N TRP A 138 -15.44 -9.81 7.17
CA TRP A 138 -16.73 -9.14 7.21
C TRP A 138 -17.01 -8.36 5.94
N PRO A 139 -18.29 -8.07 5.66
CA PRO A 139 -18.67 -7.29 4.51
C PRO A 139 -18.02 -5.89 4.47
N ILE A 140 -17.65 -5.46 3.30
CA ILE A 140 -17.17 -4.11 3.02
C ILE A 140 -18.37 -3.29 2.57
N ARG A 141 -18.76 -2.28 3.35
CA ARG A 141 -19.91 -1.41 3.03
C ARG A 141 -19.60 -0.41 1.94
N ARG A 142 -18.40 0.20 2.02
CA ARG A 142 -17.91 1.20 1.08
C ARG A 142 -16.40 1.11 0.99
N ALA A 143 -15.84 1.46 -0.17
CA ALA A 143 -14.39 1.56 -0.32
C ALA A 143 -14.02 2.70 -1.27
N TRP A 144 -12.81 3.23 -1.11
CA TRP A 144 -12.27 4.34 -1.88
C TRP A 144 -10.78 4.14 -2.16
N THR A 145 -10.37 4.55 -3.35
CA THR A 145 -8.95 4.74 -3.67
C THR A 145 -8.61 6.21 -3.46
N VAL A 146 -7.73 6.49 -2.51
CA VAL A 146 -7.24 7.83 -2.20
C VAL A 146 -5.90 8.03 -2.88
N ARG A 147 -5.83 8.95 -3.85
CA ARG A 147 -4.57 9.30 -4.51
C ARG A 147 -3.70 10.13 -3.58
N LEU A 148 -2.41 9.84 -3.55
CA LEU A 148 -1.45 10.57 -2.73
C LEU A 148 -0.69 11.61 -3.58
N PRO A 149 -0.24 12.72 -2.99
CA PRO A 149 0.56 13.72 -3.71
C PRO A 149 1.77 13.08 -4.38
N GLU A 150 1.96 13.40 -5.66
CA GLU A 150 3.09 12.89 -6.43
C GLU A 150 4.40 13.38 -5.81
N GLN A 151 5.31 12.44 -5.54
CA GLN A 151 6.65 12.69 -5.03
C GLN A 151 7.73 12.21 -6.01
N TYR A 152 7.34 11.38 -6.96
CA TYR A 152 8.22 10.82 -7.97
C TYR A 152 7.43 10.44 -9.23
N ASN A 153 7.93 10.84 -10.40
CA ASN A 153 7.28 10.50 -11.66
C ASN A 153 7.82 9.17 -12.20
N TRP A 154 7.04 8.11 -11.98
CA TRP A 154 7.39 6.74 -12.35
C TRP A 154 7.42 6.49 -13.85
N TYR A 155 6.92 7.40 -14.70
CA TYR A 155 7.02 7.25 -16.14
C TYR A 155 8.48 7.34 -16.65
N PHE A 156 9.31 8.10 -15.97
CA PHE A 156 10.72 8.27 -16.31
C PHE A 156 11.65 7.28 -15.57
N ASP A 157 11.09 6.35 -14.80
CA ASP A 157 11.86 5.28 -14.17
C ASP A 157 12.12 4.11 -15.13
N ARG A 158 13.05 3.22 -14.78
CA ARG A 158 13.30 1.96 -15.51
C ARG A 158 12.04 1.09 -15.56
N GLN A 159 11.18 1.14 -14.54
CA GLN A 159 9.87 0.54 -14.49
C GLN A 159 8.83 1.60 -14.89
N ARG A 160 8.75 1.89 -16.17
CA ARG A 160 7.80 2.89 -16.68
C ARG A 160 6.36 2.56 -16.30
N ARG A 161 5.66 3.52 -15.67
CA ARG A 161 4.30 3.35 -15.16
C ARG A 161 3.48 4.61 -15.32
N ILE A 162 2.17 4.45 -15.55
CA ILE A 162 1.18 5.50 -15.30
C ILE A 162 0.70 5.33 -13.87
N GLY A 163 0.56 6.41 -13.13
CA GLY A 163 0.04 6.38 -11.76
C GLY A 163 1.02 6.90 -10.74
N GLY A 164 0.67 6.71 -9.49
CA GLY A 164 1.42 7.12 -8.32
C GLY A 164 0.82 6.49 -7.07
N ARG A 165 1.42 6.73 -5.94
CA ARG A 165 1.03 6.11 -4.66
C ARG A 165 -0.44 6.37 -4.32
N CYS A 166 -1.03 5.39 -3.64
CA CYS A 166 -2.40 5.49 -3.15
C CYS A 166 -2.58 4.77 -1.81
N ALA A 167 -3.68 5.10 -1.14
CA ALA A 167 -4.25 4.31 -0.06
C ALA A 167 -5.61 3.75 -0.49
N VAL A 168 -5.94 2.56 -0.01
CA VAL A 168 -7.27 1.96 -0.14
C VAL A 168 -7.95 2.04 1.22
N LEU A 169 -9.03 2.83 1.31
CA LEU A 169 -9.85 2.94 2.50
C LEU A 169 -11.10 2.09 2.32
N ALA A 170 -11.48 1.37 3.37
CA ALA A 170 -12.69 0.54 3.40
C ALA A 170 -13.45 0.70 4.71
N GLU A 171 -14.77 0.80 4.64
CA GLU A 171 -15.67 0.69 5.78
C GLU A 171 -16.13 -0.76 5.90
N LEU A 172 -15.75 -1.41 7.00
CA LEU A 172 -16.07 -2.80 7.31
C LEU A 172 -17.27 -2.88 8.26
N ASP A 173 -18.13 -3.88 8.05
CA ASP A 173 -19.26 -4.16 8.94
C ASP A 173 -18.92 -5.27 9.93
N ILE A 174 -18.31 -4.95 11.04
CA ILE A 174 -17.93 -5.92 12.07
C ILE A 174 -19.15 -6.26 12.96
N GLY A 175 -20.04 -7.13 12.47
CA GLY A 175 -21.24 -7.52 13.21
C GLY A 175 -22.15 -6.35 13.57
N GLY A 176 -22.36 -5.42 12.65
CA GLY A 176 -23.18 -4.22 12.85
C GLY A 176 -22.39 -3.00 13.36
N ARG A 177 -21.14 -3.16 13.75
CA ARG A 177 -20.25 -2.06 14.17
C ARG A 177 -19.32 -1.67 13.03
N PRO A 178 -19.26 -0.39 12.64
CA PRO A 178 -18.37 0.05 11.57
C PRO A 178 -16.91 0.11 12.07
N LEU A 179 -15.99 -0.36 11.23
CA LEU A 179 -14.55 -0.20 11.40
C LEU A 179 -13.95 0.27 10.08
N GLY A 180 -13.13 1.30 10.10
CA GLY A 180 -12.32 1.72 8.96
C GLY A 180 -11.04 0.91 8.87
N GLY A 181 -10.74 0.37 7.69
CA GLY A 181 -9.44 -0.21 7.36
C GLY A 181 -8.78 0.60 6.24
N ALA A 182 -7.50 0.92 6.37
CA ALA A 182 -6.77 1.63 5.33
C ALA A 182 -5.43 0.96 5.02
N SER A 183 -5.29 0.43 3.80
CA SER A 183 -4.02 -0.05 3.27
C SER A 183 -3.29 1.12 2.59
N ILE A 184 -2.12 1.49 3.10
CA ILE A 184 -1.34 2.65 2.69
C ILE A 184 -0.04 2.20 2.04
N HIS A 185 0.31 2.80 0.89
CA HIS A 185 1.62 2.61 0.28
C HIS A 185 2.25 3.97 0.00
N LEU A 186 3.20 4.38 0.83
CA LEU A 186 3.90 5.65 0.68
C LEU A 186 5.07 5.54 -0.31
N GLU A 187 5.58 6.70 -0.75
CA GLU A 187 6.63 6.75 -1.77
C GLU A 187 8.01 6.44 -1.19
N ASN A 188 8.72 5.52 -1.84
CA ASN A 188 10.10 5.17 -1.50
C ASN A 188 11.13 6.05 -2.21
N ARG A 189 10.73 6.81 -3.24
CA ARG A 189 11.58 7.73 -4.02
C ARG A 189 11.44 9.18 -3.54
N THR A 190 11.24 9.37 -2.24
CA THR A 190 11.10 10.68 -1.60
C THR A 190 11.82 10.71 -0.25
N HIS A 191 11.78 11.82 0.44
CA HIS A 191 12.29 12.03 1.80
C HIS A 191 11.16 12.05 2.82
N GLY A 192 11.49 12.18 4.13
CA GLY A 192 10.53 12.14 5.22
C GLY A 192 9.38 13.14 5.08
N GLU A 193 9.67 14.36 4.62
CA GLU A 193 8.66 15.40 4.40
C GLU A 193 7.66 15.03 3.28
N GLY A 194 8.13 14.42 2.19
CA GLY A 194 7.23 13.96 1.13
C GLY A 194 6.28 12.85 1.61
N ARG A 195 6.77 11.94 2.47
CA ARG A 195 5.91 10.92 3.10
C ARG A 195 4.98 11.52 4.14
N ARG A 196 5.38 12.58 4.86
CA ARG A 196 4.49 13.33 5.75
C ARG A 196 3.29 13.88 4.99
N LEU A 197 3.51 14.57 3.88
CA LEU A 197 2.42 15.11 3.03
C LEU A 197 1.48 14.01 2.53
N GLN A 198 2.03 12.86 2.16
CA GLN A 198 1.22 11.70 1.74
C GLN A 198 0.42 11.14 2.92
N MET A 199 1.00 11.00 4.10
CA MET A 199 0.30 10.54 5.31
C MET A 199 -0.82 11.49 5.70
N GLU A 200 -0.57 12.80 5.75
CA GLU A 200 -1.60 13.79 6.05
C GLU A 200 -2.79 13.71 5.08
N THR A 201 -2.52 13.46 3.80
CA THR A 201 -3.58 13.25 2.79
C THR A 201 -4.45 12.04 3.14
N VAL A 202 -3.84 10.94 3.58
CA VAL A 202 -4.58 9.74 4.02
C VAL A 202 -5.42 10.03 5.24
N LEU A 203 -4.84 10.68 6.25
CA LEU A 203 -5.52 10.99 7.52
C LEU A 203 -6.73 11.90 7.29
N GLN A 204 -6.56 12.96 6.52
CA GLN A 204 -7.65 13.87 6.13
C GLN A 204 -8.75 13.16 5.34
N ALA A 205 -8.35 12.23 4.45
CA ALA A 205 -9.32 11.41 3.72
C ALA A 205 -10.07 10.47 4.66
N ALA A 206 -9.41 9.85 5.63
CA ALA A 206 -10.05 9.00 6.63
C ALA A 206 -11.08 9.78 7.47
N GLU A 207 -10.74 10.96 7.96
CA GLU A 207 -11.68 11.83 8.71
C GLU A 207 -12.92 12.20 7.86
N ARG A 208 -12.71 12.53 6.60
CA ARG A 208 -13.79 12.95 5.70
C ARG A 208 -14.69 11.80 5.26
N LEU A 209 -14.10 10.62 4.95
CA LEU A 209 -14.81 9.50 4.35
C LEU A 209 -15.40 8.55 5.40
N LEU A 210 -14.81 8.51 6.60
CA LEU A 210 -15.15 7.64 7.71
C LEU A 210 -15.43 8.44 9.01
N PRO A 211 -16.28 9.49 8.97
CA PRO A 211 -16.47 10.39 10.11
C PRO A 211 -17.02 9.63 11.32
N GLY A 212 -16.33 9.74 12.45
CA GLY A 212 -16.74 9.10 13.71
C GLY A 212 -16.59 7.58 13.76
N ILE A 213 -15.98 6.98 12.76
CA ILE A 213 -15.68 5.55 12.69
C ILE A 213 -14.24 5.33 13.19
N PRO A 214 -13.98 4.38 14.10
CA PRO A 214 -12.61 4.00 14.43
C PRO A 214 -11.89 3.48 13.17
N VAL A 215 -10.66 3.94 12.94
CA VAL A 215 -9.89 3.57 11.74
C VAL A 215 -8.57 2.94 12.14
N VAL A 216 -8.23 1.81 11.51
CA VAL A 216 -6.90 1.20 11.55
C VAL A 216 -6.22 1.46 10.22
N LEU A 217 -5.04 2.09 10.29
CA LEU A 217 -4.21 2.44 9.15
C LEU A 217 -2.93 1.61 9.20
N GLY A 218 -2.53 1.05 8.08
CA GLY A 218 -1.29 0.31 7.98
C GLY A 218 -0.88 0.08 6.53
N GLY A 219 0.37 -0.31 6.33
CA GLY A 219 0.89 -0.56 4.99
C GLY A 219 2.40 -0.44 4.91
N ASP A 220 2.92 -0.45 3.69
CA ASP A 220 4.32 -0.15 3.44
C ASP A 220 4.52 1.37 3.42
N LEU A 221 4.90 1.91 4.57
CA LEU A 221 5.12 3.34 4.73
C LEU A 221 6.46 3.79 4.11
N ASN A 222 7.29 2.86 3.67
CA ASN A 222 8.61 3.15 3.09
C ASN A 222 9.47 4.12 3.94
N THR A 223 9.25 4.08 5.27
CA THR A 223 9.99 4.91 6.22
C THR A 223 11.47 4.57 6.22
N ASN A 224 12.29 5.58 6.38
CA ASN A 224 13.74 5.45 6.49
C ASN A 224 14.24 6.22 7.70
N THR A 225 15.46 5.94 8.13
CA THR A 225 16.11 6.62 9.24
C THR A 225 17.10 7.70 8.80
N PHE A 226 17.30 7.83 7.47
CA PHE A 226 18.14 8.85 6.83
C PHE A 226 17.82 8.93 5.32
N ASP A 227 18.31 9.97 4.63
CA ASP A 227 18.18 10.07 3.18
C ASP A 227 19.15 9.12 2.47
N GLY A 228 18.65 7.93 2.11
CA GLY A 228 19.41 6.90 1.40
C GLY A 228 19.76 7.25 -0.07
N ARG A 229 19.45 8.47 -0.53
CA ARG A 229 19.84 8.99 -1.85
C ARG A 229 21.05 9.92 -1.75
N ASP A 230 21.34 10.42 -0.56
CA ASP A 230 22.49 11.28 -0.29
C ASP A 230 23.72 10.40 0.04
N LYS A 231 24.68 10.39 -0.89
CA LYS A 231 25.89 9.57 -0.77
C LYS A 231 26.78 10.03 0.39
N ASP A 232 26.81 11.33 0.67
CA ASP A 232 27.65 11.88 1.73
C ASP A 232 27.08 11.47 3.09
N VAL A 233 25.75 11.54 3.26
CA VAL A 233 25.04 11.04 4.46
C VAL A 233 25.26 9.53 4.65
N ILE A 234 25.19 8.75 3.56
CA ILE A 234 25.44 7.30 3.63
C ILE A 234 26.86 7.03 4.11
N GLN A 235 27.88 7.71 3.55
CA GLN A 235 29.28 7.53 3.94
C GLN A 235 29.54 7.96 5.39
N GLU A 236 28.94 9.08 5.83
CA GLU A 236 29.06 9.55 7.21
C GLU A 236 28.48 8.52 8.19
N ILE A 237 27.28 8.01 7.92
CA ILE A 237 26.66 6.98 8.77
C ILE A 237 27.46 5.67 8.73
N ALA A 238 27.92 5.25 7.56
CA ALA A 238 28.72 4.02 7.43
C ALA A 238 30.03 4.09 8.25
N GLY A 239 30.63 5.26 8.33
CA GLY A 239 31.88 5.52 9.10
C GLY A 239 31.69 5.73 10.60
N SER A 240 30.44 5.83 11.11
CA SER A 240 30.17 6.17 12.50
C SER A 240 29.19 5.21 13.19
N PRO A 241 29.69 4.31 14.07
CA PRO A 241 28.81 3.45 14.87
C PRO A 241 27.81 4.22 15.74
N GLU A 242 28.16 5.42 16.17
CA GLU A 242 27.25 6.29 16.95
C GLU A 242 26.07 6.77 16.09
N LEU A 243 26.33 7.23 14.86
CA LEU A 243 25.26 7.64 13.94
C LEU A 243 24.38 6.45 13.54
N GLN A 244 24.96 5.27 13.32
CA GLN A 244 24.20 4.05 13.06
C GLN A 244 23.25 3.74 14.21
N ARG A 245 23.71 3.80 15.46
CA ARG A 245 22.88 3.61 16.64
C ARG A 245 21.76 4.67 16.72
N ARG A 246 22.08 5.95 16.53
CA ARG A 246 21.08 7.03 16.53
C ARG A 246 20.00 6.86 15.47
N CYS A 247 20.35 6.40 14.28
CA CYS A 247 19.38 6.09 13.22
C CYS A 247 18.37 5.02 13.64
N LEU A 248 18.75 4.07 14.51
CA LEU A 248 17.85 3.04 15.01
C LEU A 248 17.01 3.49 16.20
N GLU A 249 17.55 4.41 17.03
CA GLU A 249 16.89 4.88 18.26
C GLU A 249 15.94 6.04 18.03
N ASP A 250 16.18 6.87 17.01
CA ASP A 250 15.40 8.09 16.74
C ASP A 250 14.93 8.14 15.26
N VAL A 251 13.98 7.29 14.94
CA VAL A 251 13.38 7.23 13.60
C VAL A 251 12.66 8.54 13.25
N ALA A 252 12.01 9.18 14.23
CA ALA A 252 11.25 10.42 14.06
C ALA A 252 12.13 11.62 13.66
N ARG A 253 13.44 11.56 13.92
CA ARG A 253 14.36 12.63 13.50
C ARG A 253 14.38 12.85 11.99
N TYR A 254 14.21 11.78 11.21
CA TYR A 254 14.18 11.85 9.75
C TYR A 254 12.78 11.63 9.19
N GLU A 255 11.99 10.76 9.82
CA GLU A 255 10.69 10.35 9.31
C GLU A 255 9.56 11.06 10.01
N ALA A 256 8.87 11.93 9.29
CA ALA A 256 7.80 12.78 9.83
C ALA A 256 6.39 12.21 9.62
N ALA A 257 6.22 11.08 8.92
CA ALA A 257 4.91 10.49 8.65
C ALA A 257 4.22 9.97 9.92
N LEU A 258 4.96 9.34 10.83
CA LEU A 258 4.40 8.82 12.08
C LEU A 258 4.05 9.94 13.07
N PRO A 259 4.93 10.94 13.33
CA PRO A 259 4.55 12.12 14.10
C PRO A 259 3.31 12.83 13.58
N ALA A 260 3.15 12.98 12.26
CA ALA A 260 1.95 13.57 11.67
C ALA A 260 0.66 12.79 12.02
N ALA A 261 0.73 11.46 12.09
CA ALA A 261 -0.40 10.65 12.53
C ALA A 261 -0.71 10.84 14.02
N GLU A 262 0.32 10.92 14.87
CA GLU A 262 0.16 11.18 16.31
C GLU A 262 -0.43 12.56 16.58
N ASP A 263 0.01 13.60 15.87
CA ASP A 263 -0.52 14.97 15.96
C ASP A 263 -2.02 15.04 15.60
N MET A 264 -2.51 14.15 14.75
CA MET A 264 -3.93 13.99 14.42
C MET A 264 -4.68 13.01 15.34
N GLY A 265 -4.05 12.58 16.44
CA GLY A 265 -4.67 11.76 17.48
C GLY A 265 -4.64 10.26 17.23
N TYR A 266 -3.89 9.77 16.23
CA TYR A 266 -3.69 8.34 16.02
C TYR A 266 -2.62 7.79 16.97
N CYS A 267 -2.79 6.55 17.39
CA CYS A 267 -1.81 5.85 18.21
C CYS A 267 -0.96 4.93 17.32
N VAL A 268 0.34 5.15 17.30
CA VAL A 268 1.28 4.30 16.55
C VAL A 268 1.51 2.99 17.30
N VAL A 269 1.36 1.86 16.61
CA VAL A 269 1.56 0.50 17.13
C VAL A 269 2.43 -0.29 16.13
N PRO A 270 3.48 -1.01 16.57
CA PRO A 270 3.99 -1.13 17.96
C PRO A 270 4.64 0.16 18.43
N ARG A 271 4.62 0.41 19.73
CA ARG A 271 5.27 1.61 20.33
C ARG A 271 6.80 1.52 20.28
N GLU A 272 7.34 0.31 20.24
CA GLU A 272 8.77 0.10 20.08
C GLU A 272 9.06 -0.15 18.59
N PRO A 273 9.82 0.72 17.93
CA PRO A 273 10.15 0.56 16.53
C PRO A 273 10.99 -0.70 16.32
N ALA A 274 10.59 -1.52 15.36
CA ALA A 274 11.36 -2.67 14.92
C ALA A 274 11.80 -2.49 13.47
N VAL A 275 13.01 -2.97 13.15
CA VAL A 275 13.50 -2.98 11.78
C VAL A 275 12.76 -4.05 10.99
N THR A 276 11.89 -3.64 10.08
CA THR A 276 11.14 -4.56 9.20
C THR A 276 11.91 -4.93 7.93
N ARG A 277 12.89 -4.11 7.53
CA ARG A 277 13.75 -4.37 6.38
C ARG A 277 15.16 -3.83 6.58
N ARG A 278 16.15 -4.62 6.21
CA ARG A 278 17.55 -4.19 6.12
C ARG A 278 18.01 -4.25 4.68
N LYS A 279 18.71 -3.22 4.23
CA LYS A 279 19.43 -3.22 2.95
C LYS A 279 20.91 -3.05 3.23
N PRO A 280 21.81 -3.81 2.57
CA PRO A 280 23.24 -3.50 2.64
C PRO A 280 23.48 -2.11 2.05
N LEU A 281 24.43 -1.39 2.60
CA LEU A 281 24.96 -0.18 1.97
C LEU A 281 25.64 -0.55 0.64
N PRO A 282 25.70 0.38 -0.35
CA PRO A 282 26.15 0.08 -1.70
C PRO A 282 27.53 -0.55 -1.85
N ASP A 283 28.38 -0.49 -0.85
CA ASP A 283 29.75 -1.04 -0.87
C ASP A 283 30.07 -1.91 0.34
N GLY A 284 29.08 -2.48 0.99
CA GLY A 284 29.25 -3.33 2.19
C GLY A 284 28.58 -4.67 2.11
#